data_899ec38626601af3e450578e21249113
#
_entry.id   899ec38626601af3e450578e21249113
#
_cell.length_a   1.000
_cell.length_b   1.000
_cell.length_c   1.000
_cell.angle_alpha   90.00
_cell.angle_beta   90.00
_cell.angle_gamma   90.00
#
_symmetry.space_group_name_H-M   'P 1'
#
loop_
_entity.id
_entity.type
_entity.pdbx_description
1 polymer ?
#
loop_
_entity_poly.entity_id
_entity_poly.type
_entity_poly.pdbx_seq_one_letter_code
_entity_poly.pdbx_strand_id
1 'polypeptide(L)'
;MDWYQGRSLREKGLWLEKIPFFLLAMLFGILTLIYQAEEAIANPEYYPLWQKLVFAVDGFGEYFRRLFWPFPLSTIHPFPDQGIVPAAYYPSILLSFCVIGFTLYFRRNKYLLFGVAFYTINLILVLQVLAFGNSVISERYTYVPYFGLVFALAMLWAKSNL
;
A
#
# COMPACT_ATOMS: atom_id res chain seq x y z
N MET A 1 -15.92 3.84 5.28
CA MET A 1 -17.31 3.37 5.43
C MET A 1 -18.31 4.52 5.49
N ASP A 2 -18.08 5.59 6.25
CA ASP A 2 -19.01 6.71 6.42
C ASP A 2 -19.40 7.40 5.09
N TRP A 3 -18.40 7.62 4.22
CA TRP A 3 -18.66 8.13 2.86
C TRP A 3 -19.56 7.20 2.02
N TYR A 4 -19.40 5.89 2.17
CA TYR A 4 -20.23 4.89 1.48
C TYR A 4 -21.68 4.91 1.99
N GLN A 5 -21.85 5.19 3.29
CA GLN A 5 -23.16 5.34 3.94
C GLN A 5 -23.80 6.72 3.72
N GLY A 6 -23.16 7.62 2.97
CA GLY A 6 -23.65 8.95 2.69
C GLY A 6 -23.52 9.94 3.85
N ARG A 7 -22.79 9.59 4.94
CA ARG A 7 -22.50 10.50 6.05
C ARG A 7 -21.57 11.63 5.60
N SER A 8 -21.89 12.84 6.01
CA SER A 8 -21.05 13.99 5.70
C SER A 8 -19.77 13.98 6.52
N LEU A 9 -18.61 14.02 5.85
CA LEU A 9 -17.30 14.11 6.51
C LEU A 9 -17.09 15.42 7.30
N ARG A 10 -18.03 16.37 7.21
CA ARG A 10 -18.01 17.65 7.94
C ARG A 10 -18.67 17.57 9.31
N GLU A 11 -19.34 16.49 9.66
CA GLU A 11 -19.98 16.31 10.96
C GLU A 11 -18.93 16.11 12.06
N LYS A 12 -18.92 17.02 13.04
CA LYS A 12 -17.96 16.96 14.19
C LYS A 12 -18.12 15.68 15.01
N GLY A 13 -19.35 15.15 15.12
CA GLY A 13 -19.63 13.89 15.82
C GLY A 13 -18.88 12.70 15.24
N LEU A 14 -18.76 12.64 13.91
CA LEU A 14 -18.08 11.58 13.20
C LEU A 14 -16.56 11.53 13.51
N TRP A 15 -15.95 12.69 13.71
CA TRP A 15 -14.54 12.78 14.11
C TRP A 15 -14.34 12.42 15.59
N LEU A 16 -15.27 12.82 16.47
CA LEU A 16 -15.23 12.46 17.87
C LEU A 16 -15.31 10.95 18.10
N GLU A 17 -16.14 10.24 17.33
CA GLU A 17 -16.23 8.78 17.36
C GLU A 17 -14.91 8.10 16.98
N LYS A 18 -14.06 8.75 16.17
CA LYS A 18 -12.80 8.20 15.68
C LYS A 18 -11.58 8.57 16.51
N ILE A 19 -11.68 9.58 17.39
CA ILE A 19 -10.57 10.00 18.26
C ILE A 19 -9.93 8.84 19.03
N PRO A 20 -10.67 7.95 19.71
CA PRO A 20 -10.05 6.85 20.46
C PRO A 20 -9.25 5.91 19.56
N PHE A 21 -9.71 5.67 18.32
CA PHE A 21 -8.98 4.83 17.37
C PHE A 21 -7.70 5.51 16.87
N PHE A 22 -7.72 6.82 16.63
CA PHE A 22 -6.53 7.58 16.26
C PHE A 22 -5.52 7.65 17.41
N LEU A 23 -5.99 7.82 18.66
CA LEU A 23 -5.10 7.82 19.83
C LEU A 23 -4.43 6.47 20.02
N LEU A 24 -5.16 5.37 19.89
CA LEU A 24 -4.59 4.02 19.96
C LEU A 24 -3.60 3.77 18.80
N ALA A 25 -3.95 4.14 17.59
CA ALA A 25 -3.05 3.99 16.43
C ALA A 25 -1.76 4.81 16.62
N MET A 26 -1.86 6.03 17.13
CA MET A 26 -0.72 6.88 17.43
C MET A 26 0.14 6.29 18.54
N LEU A 27 -0.48 5.81 19.63
CA LEU A 27 0.22 5.16 20.73
C LEU A 27 1.01 3.95 20.25
N PHE A 28 0.37 3.01 19.53
CA PHE A 28 1.04 1.84 19.01
C PHE A 28 2.08 2.19 17.95
N GLY A 29 1.83 3.21 17.12
CA GLY A 29 2.81 3.72 16.16
C GLY A 29 4.07 4.23 16.85
N ILE A 30 3.93 5.03 17.91
CA ILE A 30 5.07 5.54 18.69
C ILE A 30 5.80 4.40 19.39
N LEU A 31 5.09 3.45 20.02
CA LEU A 31 5.70 2.28 20.65
C LEU A 31 6.49 1.46 19.62
N THR A 32 5.93 1.24 18.43
CA THR A 32 6.63 0.54 17.34
C THR A 32 7.91 1.26 16.94
N LEU A 33 7.85 2.59 16.78
CA LEU A 33 9.05 3.37 16.46
C LEU A 33 10.13 3.29 17.54
N ILE A 34 9.75 3.30 18.81
CA ILE A 34 10.72 3.22 19.94
C ILE A 34 11.37 1.84 20.00
N TYR A 35 10.57 0.77 19.92
CA TYR A 35 11.08 -0.60 20.13
C TYR A 35 11.68 -1.25 18.86
N GLN A 36 11.28 -0.82 17.67
CA GLN A 36 11.83 -1.35 16.41
C GLN A 36 12.95 -0.49 15.82
N ALA A 37 13.16 0.72 16.33
CA ALA A 37 14.15 1.64 15.77
C ALA A 37 15.59 1.07 15.79
N GLU A 38 15.93 0.27 16.79
CA GLU A 38 17.29 -0.30 16.92
C GLU A 38 17.52 -1.48 15.97
N GLU A 39 16.49 -2.27 15.63
CA GLU A 39 16.65 -3.48 14.81
C GLU A 39 16.11 -3.34 13.37
N ALA A 40 15.14 -2.46 13.15
CA ALA A 40 14.41 -2.38 11.90
C ALA A 40 14.86 -1.24 10.98
N ILE A 41 15.68 -0.33 11.46
CA ILE A 41 16.22 0.76 10.63
C ILE A 41 17.55 0.31 10.05
N ALA A 42 17.53 -0.45 8.96
CA ALA A 42 18.65 -0.44 8.03
C ALA A 42 18.89 1.04 7.69
N ASN A 43 20.02 1.62 8.17
CA ASN A 43 20.41 3.02 8.05
C ASN A 43 19.53 3.83 7.08
N PRO A 44 18.56 4.63 7.55
CA PRO A 44 17.64 5.35 6.67
C PRO A 44 18.36 6.34 5.76
N GLU A 45 19.61 6.67 6.08
CA GLU A 45 20.49 7.54 5.30
C GLU A 45 21.16 6.80 4.13
N TYR A 46 21.18 5.47 4.13
CA TYR A 46 21.88 4.69 3.11
C TYR A 46 21.31 4.88 1.70
N TYR A 47 19.97 5.02 1.58
CA TYR A 47 19.33 5.21 0.28
C TYR A 47 18.86 6.65 0.08
N PRO A 48 19.19 7.29 -1.06
CA PRO A 48 18.68 8.60 -1.40
C PRO A 48 17.15 8.55 -1.63
N LEU A 49 16.46 9.68 -1.40
CA LEU A 49 15.00 9.76 -1.48
C LEU A 49 14.43 9.27 -2.80
N TRP A 50 15.10 9.57 -3.92
CA TRP A 50 14.65 9.11 -5.24
C TRP A 50 14.62 7.58 -5.35
N GLN A 51 15.61 6.89 -4.75
CA GLN A 51 15.67 5.43 -4.78
C GLN A 51 14.58 4.81 -3.89
N LYS A 52 14.29 5.40 -2.74
CA LYS A 52 13.16 5.00 -1.87
C LYS A 52 11.82 5.14 -2.60
N LEU A 53 11.64 6.22 -3.38
CA LEU A 53 10.44 6.40 -4.21
C LEU A 53 10.34 5.34 -5.31
N VAL A 54 11.47 4.97 -5.94
CA VAL A 54 11.50 3.87 -6.91
C VAL A 54 11.09 2.56 -6.25
N PHE A 55 11.60 2.25 -5.07
CA PHE A 55 11.21 1.04 -4.32
C PHE A 55 9.73 1.06 -3.95
N ALA A 56 9.18 2.21 -3.57
CA ALA A 56 7.77 2.32 -3.25
C ALA A 56 6.87 2.07 -4.48
N VAL A 57 7.24 2.63 -5.63
CA VAL A 57 6.50 2.43 -6.89
C VAL A 57 6.63 1.00 -7.38
N ASP A 58 7.83 0.41 -7.30
CA ASP A 58 8.06 -1.00 -7.63
C ASP A 58 7.24 -1.91 -6.72
N GLY A 59 7.33 -1.72 -5.40
CA GLY A 59 6.59 -2.50 -4.42
C GLY A 59 5.08 -2.45 -4.64
N PHE A 60 4.53 -1.28 -4.99
CA PHE A 60 3.10 -1.14 -5.29
C PHE A 60 2.68 -2.03 -6.47
N GLY A 61 3.43 -2.02 -7.57
CA GLY A 61 3.15 -2.83 -8.74
C GLY A 61 3.42 -4.31 -8.52
N GLU A 62 4.50 -4.63 -7.81
CA GLU A 62 4.87 -6.00 -7.52
C GLU A 62 3.83 -6.69 -6.62
N TYR A 63 3.33 -6.01 -5.58
CA TYR A 63 2.22 -6.53 -4.78
C TYR A 63 0.93 -6.70 -5.61
N PHE A 64 0.65 -5.76 -6.53
CA PHE A 64 -0.50 -5.91 -7.43
C PHE A 64 -0.34 -7.12 -8.36
N ARG A 65 0.85 -7.32 -8.94
CA ARG A 65 1.18 -8.46 -9.80
C ARG A 65 0.99 -9.78 -9.05
N ARG A 66 1.44 -9.87 -7.80
CA ARG A 66 1.37 -11.08 -6.97
C ARG A 66 -0.04 -11.51 -6.59
N LEU A 67 -1.01 -10.61 -6.63
CA LEU A 67 -2.40 -10.98 -6.46
C LEU A 67 -2.87 -11.96 -7.55
N PHE A 68 -2.38 -11.81 -8.78
CA PHE A 68 -2.76 -12.64 -9.93
C PHE A 68 -1.73 -13.71 -10.27
N TRP A 69 -0.46 -13.44 -10.00
CA TRP A 69 0.66 -14.33 -10.31
C TRP A 69 1.65 -14.39 -9.14
N PRO A 70 1.39 -15.27 -8.16
CA PRO A 70 2.17 -15.36 -6.93
C PRO A 70 3.52 -16.10 -7.09
N PHE A 71 4.23 -15.94 -8.18
CA PHE A 71 5.52 -16.56 -8.44
C PHE A 71 6.56 -15.53 -8.90
N PRO A 72 7.85 -15.67 -8.49
CA PRO A 72 8.36 -16.51 -7.41
C PRO A 72 8.02 -15.94 -6.03
N LEU A 73 7.69 -16.81 -5.09
CA LEU A 73 7.51 -16.44 -3.69
C LEU A 73 8.87 -16.48 -2.99
N SER A 74 9.23 -15.41 -2.31
CA SER A 74 10.43 -15.33 -1.47
C SER A 74 10.08 -14.64 -0.16
N THR A 75 10.56 -15.20 0.93
CA THR A 75 10.33 -14.65 2.27
C THR A 75 11.00 -13.29 2.45
N ILE A 76 12.13 -13.09 1.77
CA ILE A 76 12.94 -11.87 1.88
C ILE A 76 13.39 -11.45 0.49
N HIS A 77 13.13 -10.22 0.13
CA HIS A 77 13.69 -9.55 -1.04
C HIS A 77 14.72 -8.53 -0.56
N PRO A 78 16.03 -8.85 -0.65
CA PRO A 78 17.07 -7.95 -0.18
C PRO A 78 17.05 -6.63 -0.97
N PHE A 79 17.51 -5.59 -0.33
CA PHE A 79 17.72 -4.32 -0.99
C PHE A 79 18.84 -4.41 -2.01
N PRO A 80 18.69 -3.80 -3.20
CA PRO A 80 19.79 -3.67 -4.16
C PRO A 80 20.84 -2.69 -3.63
N ASP A 81 22.01 -2.68 -4.28
CA ASP A 81 23.08 -1.74 -3.95
C ASP A 81 22.64 -0.29 -4.15
N GLN A 82 23.29 0.62 -3.41
CA GLN A 82 23.01 2.04 -3.49
C GLN A 82 23.23 2.58 -4.92
N GLY A 83 22.28 3.36 -5.40
CA GLY A 83 22.35 3.95 -6.74
C GLY A 83 21.96 3.02 -7.90
N ILE A 84 21.70 1.74 -7.63
CA ILE A 84 21.33 0.76 -8.65
C ILE A 84 19.83 0.51 -8.61
N VAL A 85 19.18 0.56 -9.78
CA VAL A 85 17.80 0.11 -9.98
C VAL A 85 17.85 -1.15 -10.84
N PRO A 86 17.53 -2.33 -10.27
CA PRO A 86 17.54 -3.56 -11.03
C PRO A 86 16.57 -3.51 -12.21
N ALA A 87 16.96 -4.06 -13.36
CA ALA A 87 16.10 -4.11 -14.55
C ALA A 87 14.77 -4.86 -14.30
N ALA A 88 14.75 -5.77 -13.32
CA ALA A 88 13.56 -6.49 -12.90
C ALA A 88 12.45 -5.60 -12.32
N TYR A 89 12.76 -4.36 -11.91
CA TYR A 89 11.77 -3.42 -11.34
C TYR A 89 10.94 -2.70 -12.41
N TYR A 90 11.45 -2.55 -13.64
CA TYR A 90 10.74 -1.81 -14.68
C TYR A 90 9.33 -2.34 -14.99
N PRO A 91 9.09 -3.67 -15.07
CA PRO A 91 7.75 -4.20 -15.31
C PRO A 91 6.75 -3.83 -14.20
N SER A 92 7.17 -3.92 -12.94
CA SER A 92 6.33 -3.57 -11.78
C SER A 92 6.05 -2.07 -11.69
N ILE A 93 7.06 -1.25 -12.00
CA ILE A 93 6.92 0.20 -12.09
C ILE A 93 5.90 0.57 -13.18
N LEU A 94 6.04 -0.02 -14.38
CA LEU A 94 5.09 0.20 -15.47
C LEU A 94 3.67 -0.22 -15.07
N LEU A 95 3.53 -1.38 -14.41
CA LEU A 95 2.25 -1.88 -13.92
C LEU A 95 1.64 -0.91 -12.90
N SER A 96 2.43 -0.32 -12.00
CA SER A 96 1.98 0.69 -11.05
C SER A 96 1.34 1.89 -11.75
N PHE A 97 2.00 2.43 -12.77
CA PHE A 97 1.45 3.53 -13.56
C PHE A 97 0.20 3.12 -14.33
N CYS A 98 0.15 1.89 -14.85
CA CYS A 98 -1.05 1.37 -15.51
C CYS A 98 -2.23 1.25 -14.54
N VAL A 99 -2.03 0.73 -13.32
CA VAL A 99 -3.09 0.61 -12.30
C VAL A 99 -3.60 1.98 -11.89
N ILE A 100 -2.70 2.93 -11.63
CA ILE A 100 -3.07 4.30 -11.27
C ILE A 100 -3.81 4.97 -12.43
N GLY A 101 -3.28 4.91 -13.65
CA GLY A 101 -3.88 5.49 -14.85
C GLY A 101 -5.28 4.89 -15.15
N PHE A 102 -5.42 3.56 -15.03
CA PHE A 102 -6.69 2.87 -15.17
C PHE A 102 -7.71 3.34 -14.12
N THR A 103 -7.28 3.46 -12.87
CA THR A 103 -8.15 3.93 -11.79
C THR A 103 -8.61 5.37 -12.01
N LEU A 104 -7.72 6.25 -12.45
CA LEU A 104 -8.04 7.64 -12.77
C LEU A 104 -8.98 7.75 -13.98
N TYR A 105 -8.80 6.92 -14.99
CA TYR A 105 -9.68 6.87 -16.15
C TYR A 105 -11.10 6.44 -15.75
N PHE A 106 -11.23 5.39 -14.91
CA PHE A 106 -12.50 4.87 -14.42
C PHE A 106 -12.92 5.46 -13.05
N ARG A 107 -12.45 6.64 -12.68
CA ARG A 107 -12.68 7.28 -11.36
C ARG A 107 -14.16 7.45 -10.99
N ARG A 108 -15.08 7.39 -11.96
CA ARG A 108 -16.53 7.44 -11.72
C ARG A 108 -17.07 6.15 -11.11
N ASN A 109 -16.34 5.05 -11.22
CA ASN A 109 -16.71 3.78 -10.61
C ASN A 109 -16.29 3.77 -9.13
N LYS A 110 -17.28 3.93 -8.25
CA LYS A 110 -17.08 4.02 -6.79
C LYS A 110 -16.41 2.76 -6.20
N TYR A 111 -16.72 1.59 -6.74
CA TYR A 111 -16.19 0.32 -6.26
C TYR A 111 -14.70 0.17 -6.59
N LEU A 112 -14.33 0.49 -7.82
CA LEU A 112 -12.94 0.50 -8.25
C LEU A 112 -12.12 1.51 -7.46
N LEU A 113 -12.63 2.74 -7.36
CA LEU A 113 -11.96 3.80 -6.62
C LEU A 113 -11.77 3.43 -5.15
N PHE A 114 -12.81 2.90 -4.50
CA PHE A 114 -12.72 2.44 -3.11
C PHE A 114 -11.69 1.32 -2.94
N GLY A 115 -11.73 0.29 -3.80
CA GLY A 115 -10.82 -0.86 -3.70
C GLY A 115 -9.37 -0.49 -3.88
N VAL A 116 -9.04 0.32 -4.90
CA VAL A 116 -7.66 0.78 -5.13
C VAL A 116 -7.22 1.79 -4.08
N ALA A 117 -8.11 2.67 -3.60
CA ALA A 117 -7.78 3.58 -2.50
C ALA A 117 -7.51 2.81 -1.20
N PHE A 118 -8.32 1.82 -0.88
CA PHE A 118 -8.11 0.95 0.29
C PHE A 118 -6.76 0.22 0.19
N TYR A 119 -6.46 -0.37 -0.97
CA TYR A 119 -5.18 -1.01 -1.26
C TYR A 119 -4.02 -0.04 -1.06
N THR A 120 -4.08 1.14 -1.66
CA THR A 120 -3.02 2.15 -1.59
C THR A 120 -2.79 2.65 -0.16
N ILE A 121 -3.86 2.99 0.59
CA ILE A 121 -3.75 3.51 1.95
C ILE A 121 -3.12 2.47 2.89
N ASN A 122 -3.49 1.19 2.76
CA ASN A 122 -2.92 0.14 3.60
C ASN A 122 -1.46 -0.19 3.23
N LEU A 123 -1.08 -0.02 1.96
CA LEU A 123 0.29 -0.24 1.53
C LEU A 123 1.23 0.94 1.82
N ILE A 124 0.75 2.18 1.84
CA ILE A 124 1.61 3.37 1.93
C ILE A 124 2.50 3.36 3.19
N LEU A 125 2.02 2.75 4.27
CA LEU A 125 2.78 2.59 5.52
C LEU A 125 3.89 1.55 5.42
N VAL A 126 3.76 0.62 4.48
CA VAL A 126 4.65 -0.55 4.33
C VAL A 126 5.55 -0.41 3.10
N LEU A 127 5.15 0.44 2.16
CA LEU A 127 6.01 0.82 1.04
C LEU A 127 7.23 1.57 1.59
N GLN A 128 8.40 1.17 1.13
CA GLN A 128 9.72 1.58 1.67
C GLN A 128 10.04 3.10 1.58
N VAL A 129 9.01 3.95 1.60
CA VAL A 129 9.20 5.41 1.71
C VAL A 129 9.85 5.77 3.04
N LEU A 130 9.48 5.07 4.11
CA LEU A 130 10.03 5.26 5.46
C LEU A 130 11.20 4.32 5.77
N ALA A 131 11.56 3.41 4.82
CA ALA A 131 12.68 2.47 4.94
C ALA A 131 12.67 1.64 6.25
N PHE A 132 11.50 1.07 6.61
CA PHE A 132 11.39 0.16 7.74
C PHE A 132 11.70 -1.28 7.31
N GLY A 133 12.60 -1.95 8.04
CA GLY A 133 12.91 -3.37 7.88
C GLY A 133 14.03 -3.69 6.88
N ASN A 134 14.39 -4.97 6.81
CA ASN A 134 15.54 -5.48 6.05
C ASN A 134 15.19 -5.98 4.64
N SER A 135 13.97 -5.73 4.14
CA SER A 135 13.52 -6.19 2.83
C SER A 135 12.68 -5.15 2.11
N VAL A 136 12.87 -5.03 0.80
CA VAL A 136 12.08 -4.12 -0.06
C VAL A 136 10.62 -4.53 -0.07
N ILE A 137 10.35 -5.83 -0.12
CA ILE A 137 9.01 -6.43 -0.25
C ILE A 137 8.89 -7.58 0.74
N SER A 138 7.74 -7.64 1.44
CA SER A 138 7.39 -8.77 2.29
C SER A 138 5.93 -9.16 2.07
N GLU A 139 5.69 -10.43 1.75
CA GLU A 139 4.35 -10.91 1.36
C GLU A 139 3.31 -10.82 2.47
N ARG A 140 3.71 -10.86 3.73
CA ARG A 140 2.81 -10.71 4.88
C ARG A 140 2.05 -9.38 4.90
N TYR A 141 2.53 -8.36 4.21
CA TYR A 141 1.90 -7.04 4.16
C TYR A 141 0.74 -6.96 3.17
N THR A 142 0.50 -7.99 2.38
CA THR A 142 -0.54 -8.00 1.34
C THR A 142 -1.93 -8.41 1.84
N TYR A 143 -2.02 -9.09 2.98
CA TYR A 143 -3.28 -9.66 3.46
C TYR A 143 -4.41 -8.63 3.57
N VAL A 144 -4.15 -7.50 4.25
CA VAL A 144 -5.17 -6.45 4.41
C VAL A 144 -5.41 -5.67 3.12
N PRO A 145 -4.38 -5.17 2.40
CA PRO A 145 -4.56 -4.46 1.14
C PRO A 145 -5.36 -5.23 0.09
N TYR A 146 -5.16 -6.53 -0.03
CA TYR A 146 -5.85 -7.36 -1.03
C TYR A 146 -7.37 -7.41 -0.83
N PHE A 147 -7.87 -7.23 0.38
CA PHE A 147 -9.31 -7.11 0.61
C PHE A 147 -9.94 -6.02 -0.25
N GLY A 148 -9.29 -4.88 -0.40
CA GLY A 148 -9.77 -3.79 -1.24
C GLY A 148 -9.88 -4.18 -2.72
N LEU A 149 -8.85 -4.83 -3.24
CA LEU A 149 -8.83 -5.26 -4.65
C LEU A 149 -9.85 -6.37 -4.92
N VAL A 150 -9.92 -7.37 -4.05
CA VAL A 150 -10.90 -8.48 -4.17
C VAL A 150 -12.33 -7.95 -4.08
N PHE A 151 -12.60 -7.01 -3.16
CA PHE A 151 -13.89 -6.33 -3.07
C PHE A 151 -14.23 -5.59 -4.38
N ALA A 152 -13.30 -4.82 -4.95
CA ALA A 152 -13.52 -4.13 -6.20
C ALA A 152 -13.84 -5.10 -7.34
N LEU A 153 -13.08 -6.18 -7.47
CA LEU A 153 -13.31 -7.22 -8.47
C LEU A 153 -14.68 -7.89 -8.31
N ALA A 154 -15.06 -8.27 -7.09
CA ALA A 154 -16.35 -8.89 -6.79
C ALA A 154 -17.52 -7.96 -7.15
N MET A 155 -17.42 -6.67 -6.81
CA MET A 155 -18.46 -5.70 -7.12
C MET A 155 -18.57 -5.37 -8.61
N LEU A 156 -17.44 -5.36 -9.33
CA LEU A 156 -17.43 -5.22 -10.78
C LEU A 156 -18.07 -6.42 -11.47
N TRP A 157 -17.74 -7.61 -11.00
CA TRP A 157 -18.34 -8.86 -11.49
C TRP A 157 -19.85 -8.90 -11.24
N ALA A 158 -20.29 -8.60 -10.02
CA ALA A 158 -21.73 -8.57 -9.69
C ALA A 158 -22.49 -7.59 -10.59
N LYS A 159 -21.90 -6.43 -10.89
CA LYS A 159 -22.52 -5.43 -11.75
C LYS A 159 -22.57 -5.82 -13.23
N SER A 160 -21.65 -6.66 -13.71
CA SER A 160 -21.63 -7.10 -15.11
C SER A 160 -22.65 -8.20 -15.40
N ASN A 161 -23.16 -8.86 -14.35
CA ASN A 161 -24.14 -9.95 -14.46
C ASN A 161 -25.58 -9.53 -14.09
N LEU A 162 -25.81 -8.26 -13.83
CA LEU A 162 -27.11 -7.64 -13.63
C LEU A 162 -27.50 -6.78 -14.83
#